data_c933edc6cf394adad58e8c4658b99289
#
_entry.id   c933edc6cf394adad58e8c4658b99289
#
_cell.length_a   1.000
_cell.length_b   1.000
_cell.length_c   1.000
_cell.angle_alpha   90.00
_cell.angle_beta   90.00
_cell.angle_gamma   90.00
#
_symmetry.space_group_name_H-M   'P 1'
#
loop_
_entity.id
_entity.type
_entity.pdbx_description
1 polymer ?
#
loop_
_entity_poly.entity_id
_entity_poly.type
_entity_poly.pdbx_seq_one_letter_code
_entity_poly.pdbx_strand_id
1 'polypeptide(L)'
;MNTTERTMAAATLRLEDSRVTGPDSLRVSRLPAADKGGKWEICGICDGIEPAAFNRLKALLDAGKREEAWEGCLQYVLDNTAAVRSWLGSDAYPGVEFILRDHFFNSGSRNTGKILQRALNVHGAGLTVDGIPGKQTRQ
;
A
#
# COMPACT_ATOMS: atom_id res chain seq x y z
N MET A 1 -8.60 -2.08 -12.10
CA MET A 1 -8.64 -2.76 -10.77
C MET A 1 -9.66 -3.89 -10.83
N ASN A 2 -9.24 -5.12 -10.60
CA ASN A 2 -10.13 -6.28 -10.48
C ASN A 2 -10.62 -6.45 -9.02
N THR A 3 -11.54 -7.40 -8.79
CA THR A 3 -12.14 -7.63 -7.45
C THR A 3 -11.10 -8.00 -6.38
N THR A 4 -10.12 -8.83 -6.72
CA THR A 4 -9.05 -9.24 -5.77
C THR A 4 -8.18 -8.05 -5.39
N GLU A 5 -7.74 -7.27 -6.36
CA GLU A 5 -6.96 -6.05 -6.12
C GLU A 5 -7.73 -5.05 -5.26
N ARG A 6 -9.02 -4.86 -5.55
CA ARG A 6 -9.89 -3.99 -4.76
C ARG A 6 -9.98 -4.45 -3.31
N THR A 7 -10.15 -5.75 -3.09
CA THR A 7 -10.24 -6.32 -1.74
C THR A 7 -8.93 -6.14 -0.98
N MET A 8 -7.78 -6.38 -1.61
CA MET A 8 -6.46 -6.18 -0.99
C MET A 8 -6.23 -4.72 -0.62
N ALA A 9 -6.48 -3.79 -1.54
CA ALA A 9 -6.29 -2.37 -1.29
C ALA A 9 -7.20 -1.86 -0.16
N ALA A 10 -8.48 -2.27 -0.15
CA ALA A 10 -9.42 -1.92 0.91
C ALA A 10 -8.99 -2.48 2.29
N ALA A 11 -8.42 -3.68 2.32
CA ALA A 11 -7.90 -4.28 3.55
C ALA A 11 -6.68 -3.50 4.08
N THR A 12 -5.74 -3.10 3.21
CA THR A 12 -4.60 -2.24 3.59
C THR A 12 -5.09 -0.91 4.18
N LEU A 13 -6.03 -0.21 3.52
CA LEU A 13 -6.58 1.05 4.06
C LEU A 13 -7.25 0.88 5.42
N ARG A 14 -7.92 -0.24 5.66
CA ARG A 14 -8.53 -0.56 6.96
C ARG A 14 -7.50 -0.86 8.04
N LEU A 15 -6.35 -1.44 7.68
CA LEU A 15 -5.25 -1.67 8.62
C LEU A 15 -4.57 -0.34 9.00
N GLU A 16 -4.47 0.61 8.06
CA GLU A 16 -3.96 1.96 8.33
C GLU A 16 -4.88 2.76 9.26
N ASP A 17 -6.18 2.78 9.00
CA ASP A 17 -7.18 3.38 9.88
C ASP A 17 -8.38 2.46 10.03
N SER A 18 -8.44 1.73 11.14
CA SER A 18 -9.50 0.76 11.45
C SER A 18 -10.92 1.37 11.47
N ARG A 19 -11.03 2.70 11.56
CA ARG A 19 -12.29 3.43 11.50
C ARG A 19 -12.78 3.64 10.07
N VAL A 20 -11.91 3.43 9.07
CA VAL A 20 -12.24 3.57 7.65
C VAL A 20 -12.64 2.21 7.09
N THR A 21 -13.92 2.07 6.78
CA THR A 21 -14.51 0.82 6.28
C THR A 21 -15.03 0.93 4.86
N GLY A 22 -15.05 2.14 4.30
CA GLY A 22 -15.55 2.44 2.97
C GLY A 22 -15.65 3.94 2.71
N PRO A 23 -16.30 4.36 1.61
CA PRO A 23 -16.38 5.76 1.20
C PRO A 23 -16.93 6.70 2.28
N ASP A 24 -18.00 6.28 2.96
CA ASP A 24 -18.71 7.13 3.95
C ASP A 24 -17.87 7.43 5.19
N SER A 25 -16.96 6.55 5.55
CA SER A 25 -16.08 6.69 6.70
C SER A 25 -14.72 7.34 6.37
N LEU A 26 -14.43 7.57 5.09
CA LEU A 26 -13.19 8.21 4.64
C LEU A 26 -13.10 9.64 5.17
N ARG A 27 -11.91 10.02 5.68
CA ARG A 27 -11.72 11.32 6.33
C ARG A 27 -10.29 11.84 6.21
N VAL A 28 -10.15 13.13 6.43
CA VAL A 28 -8.87 13.78 6.69
C VAL A 28 -8.60 13.70 8.20
N SER A 29 -7.47 13.12 8.59
CA SER A 29 -7.00 13.00 9.98
C SER A 29 -5.78 13.86 10.20
N ARG A 30 -5.61 14.35 11.42
CA ARG A 30 -4.40 15.09 11.80
C ARG A 30 -3.31 14.12 12.24
N LEU A 31 -2.12 14.28 11.69
CA LEU A 31 -0.94 13.55 12.13
C LEU A 31 -0.43 14.05 13.48
N PRO A 32 0.12 13.16 14.34
CA PRO A 32 0.83 13.58 15.55
C PRO A 32 1.98 14.53 15.21
N ALA A 33 2.27 15.47 16.12
CA ALA A 33 3.33 16.47 15.88
C ALA A 33 4.75 15.85 15.72
N ALA A 34 4.96 14.64 16.23
CA ALA A 34 6.21 13.90 16.08
C ALA A 34 6.33 13.17 14.75
N ASP A 35 5.24 13.08 13.98
CA ASP A 35 5.24 12.43 12.67
C ASP A 35 5.90 13.32 11.62
N LYS A 36 6.81 12.74 10.84
CA LYS A 36 7.52 13.46 9.78
C LYS A 36 6.78 13.46 8.44
N GLY A 37 5.58 12.85 8.40
CA GLY A 37 4.76 12.74 7.19
C GLY A 37 4.03 14.02 6.79
N GLY A 38 4.05 15.06 7.63
CA GLY A 38 3.34 16.31 7.41
C GLY A 38 2.39 16.65 8.55
N LYS A 39 1.25 17.28 8.23
CA LYS A 39 0.23 17.70 9.23
C LYS A 39 -1.06 16.89 9.12
N TRP A 40 -1.38 16.40 7.94
CA TRP A 40 -2.64 15.76 7.60
C TRP A 40 -2.44 14.51 6.79
N GLU A 41 -3.35 13.56 6.94
CA GLU A 41 -3.39 12.31 6.18
C GLU A 41 -4.80 11.93 5.78
N ILE A 42 -4.89 11.07 4.75
CA ILE A 42 -6.08 10.32 4.37
C ILE A 42 -5.65 8.87 4.24
N CYS A 43 -5.93 8.02 5.23
CA CYS A 43 -5.54 6.60 5.25
C CYS A 43 -4.06 6.36 4.92
N GLY A 44 -3.14 7.03 5.62
CA GLY A 44 -1.70 6.90 5.42
C GLY A 44 -1.14 7.72 4.24
N ILE A 45 -1.98 8.37 3.45
CA ILE A 45 -1.54 9.28 2.37
C ILE A 45 -1.33 10.67 2.98
N CYS A 46 -0.06 11.02 3.21
CA CYS A 46 0.34 12.19 4.00
C CYS A 46 0.59 13.41 3.13
N ASP A 47 0.17 14.59 3.58
CA ASP A 47 0.33 15.86 2.86
C ASP A 47 1.79 16.32 2.71
N GLY A 48 2.67 15.89 3.59
CA GLY A 48 4.11 16.19 3.54
C GLY A 48 4.93 15.23 2.70
N ILE A 49 4.42 14.02 2.43
CA ILE A 49 5.13 12.99 1.64
C ILE A 49 4.57 12.94 0.22
N GLU A 50 3.24 12.92 0.08
CA GLU A 50 2.53 12.78 -1.19
C GLU A 50 1.52 13.93 -1.41
N PRO A 51 1.99 15.17 -1.45
CA PRO A 51 1.10 16.34 -1.47
C PRO A 51 0.14 16.36 -2.65
N ALA A 52 0.54 15.87 -3.82
CA ALA A 52 -0.32 15.84 -5.00
C ALA A 52 -1.48 14.84 -4.84
N ALA A 53 -1.20 13.64 -4.32
CA ALA A 53 -2.22 12.63 -4.07
C ALA A 53 -3.16 13.09 -2.94
N PHE A 54 -2.62 13.57 -1.84
CA PHE A 54 -3.38 14.09 -0.71
C PHE A 54 -4.33 15.22 -1.14
N ASN A 55 -3.83 16.24 -1.83
CA ASN A 55 -4.64 17.40 -2.25
C ASN A 55 -5.76 17.00 -3.21
N ARG A 56 -5.51 16.06 -4.14
CA ARG A 56 -6.53 15.53 -5.03
C ARG A 56 -7.65 14.83 -4.25
N LEU A 57 -7.30 13.94 -3.32
CA LEU A 57 -8.26 13.20 -2.51
C LEU A 57 -9.03 14.13 -1.58
N LYS A 58 -8.36 15.10 -0.96
CA LYS A 58 -8.99 16.11 -0.13
C LYS A 58 -10.01 16.93 -0.91
N ALA A 59 -9.68 17.37 -2.11
CA ALA A 59 -10.61 18.12 -2.97
C ALA A 59 -11.88 17.31 -3.31
N LEU A 60 -11.75 16.00 -3.54
CA LEU A 60 -12.90 15.12 -3.75
C LEU A 60 -13.77 15.01 -2.49
N LEU A 61 -13.15 14.87 -1.32
CA LEU A 61 -13.88 14.83 -0.04
C LEU A 61 -14.59 16.15 0.25
N ASP A 62 -13.94 17.27 0.03
CA ASP A 62 -14.50 18.62 0.23
C ASP A 62 -15.70 18.85 -0.72
N ALA A 63 -15.67 18.26 -1.92
CA ALA A 63 -16.76 18.31 -2.90
C ALA A 63 -17.88 17.27 -2.64
N GLY A 64 -17.79 16.48 -1.57
CA GLY A 64 -18.75 15.41 -1.26
C GLY A 64 -18.65 14.17 -2.18
N LYS A 65 -17.63 14.07 -3.01
CA LYS A 65 -17.41 12.99 -3.97
C LYS A 65 -16.70 11.79 -3.31
N ARG A 66 -17.33 11.22 -2.30
CA ARG A 66 -16.73 10.21 -1.42
C ARG A 66 -16.37 8.91 -2.14
N GLU A 67 -17.22 8.45 -3.07
CA GLU A 67 -16.94 7.26 -3.89
C GLU A 67 -15.70 7.47 -4.78
N GLU A 68 -15.59 8.63 -5.44
CA GLU A 68 -14.42 8.96 -6.26
C GLU A 68 -13.15 9.05 -5.40
N ALA A 69 -13.24 9.61 -4.20
CA ALA A 69 -12.13 9.67 -3.25
C ALA A 69 -11.71 8.27 -2.79
N TRP A 70 -12.68 7.39 -2.49
CA TRP A 70 -12.43 6.01 -2.12
C TRP A 70 -11.71 5.24 -3.23
N GLU A 71 -12.21 5.31 -4.47
CA GLU A 71 -11.54 4.72 -5.63
C GLU A 71 -10.10 5.26 -5.79
N GLY A 72 -9.91 6.55 -5.56
CA GLY A 72 -8.59 7.19 -5.58
C GLY A 72 -7.65 6.64 -4.52
N CYS A 73 -8.12 6.36 -3.30
CA CYS A 73 -7.33 5.74 -2.25
C CYS A 73 -6.96 4.29 -2.60
N LEU A 74 -7.91 3.50 -3.10
CA LEU A 74 -7.65 2.12 -3.53
C LEU A 74 -6.59 2.07 -4.65
N GLN A 75 -6.75 2.92 -5.66
CA GLN A 75 -5.81 2.99 -6.77
C GLN A 75 -4.42 3.44 -6.30
N TYR A 76 -4.34 4.39 -5.37
CA TYR A 76 -3.08 4.84 -4.78
C TYR A 76 -2.33 3.67 -4.11
N VAL A 77 -3.01 2.84 -3.30
CA VAL A 77 -2.38 1.66 -2.68
C VAL A 77 -1.81 0.72 -3.73
N LEU A 78 -2.58 0.42 -4.79
CA LEU A 78 -2.15 -0.48 -5.85
C LEU A 78 -0.96 0.06 -6.63
N ASP A 79 -0.99 1.34 -7.00
CA ASP A 79 0.08 1.98 -7.77
C ASP A 79 1.39 2.04 -6.98
N ASN A 80 1.32 2.45 -5.70
CA ASN A 80 2.49 2.51 -4.83
C ASN A 80 3.12 1.14 -4.54
N THR A 81 2.34 0.08 -4.59
CA THR A 81 2.79 -1.28 -4.29
C THR A 81 2.89 -2.17 -5.53
N ALA A 82 2.83 -1.59 -6.73
CA ALA A 82 2.77 -2.32 -8.00
C ALA A 82 3.98 -3.25 -8.22
N ALA A 83 5.15 -2.90 -7.70
CA ALA A 83 6.36 -3.71 -7.79
C ALA A 83 6.18 -5.12 -7.21
N VAL A 84 5.35 -5.29 -6.19
CA VAL A 84 5.05 -6.60 -5.58
C VAL A 84 4.50 -7.58 -6.61
N ARG A 85 3.60 -7.13 -7.48
CA ARG A 85 3.06 -7.96 -8.56
C ARG A 85 4.17 -8.44 -9.50
N SER A 86 5.09 -7.55 -9.83
CA SER A 86 6.23 -7.92 -10.68
C SER A 86 7.20 -8.90 -10.01
N TRP A 87 7.30 -8.88 -8.69
CA TRP A 87 8.14 -9.82 -7.93
C TRP A 87 7.55 -11.22 -7.91
N LEU A 88 6.23 -11.34 -7.78
CA LEU A 88 5.53 -12.62 -7.76
C LEU A 88 5.42 -13.25 -9.17
N GLY A 89 5.40 -12.42 -10.20
CA GLY A 89 5.32 -12.84 -11.60
C GLY A 89 3.99 -13.49 -12.01
N SER A 90 3.06 -13.64 -11.05
CA SER A 90 1.80 -14.36 -11.23
C SER A 90 0.76 -13.87 -10.20
N ASP A 91 -0.52 -14.06 -10.49
CA ASP A 91 -1.64 -13.85 -9.58
C ASP A 91 -2.07 -15.12 -8.80
N ALA A 92 -1.23 -16.15 -8.86
CA ALA A 92 -1.51 -17.43 -8.21
C ALA A 92 -1.48 -17.37 -6.66
N TYR A 93 -0.91 -16.32 -6.08
CA TYR A 93 -0.68 -16.21 -4.64
C TYR A 93 -1.29 -14.95 -4.01
N PRO A 94 -2.63 -14.78 -4.04
CA PRO A 94 -3.27 -13.53 -3.60
C PRO A 94 -3.01 -13.21 -2.13
N GLY A 95 -2.91 -14.22 -1.26
CA GLY A 95 -2.59 -14.01 0.16
C GLY A 95 -1.15 -13.51 0.37
N VAL A 96 -0.18 -14.03 -0.37
CA VAL A 96 1.21 -13.57 -0.33
C VAL A 96 1.30 -12.15 -0.91
N GLU A 97 0.62 -11.90 -2.03
CA GLU A 97 0.56 -10.58 -2.63
C GLU A 97 0.00 -9.54 -1.65
N PHE A 98 -1.10 -9.84 -0.96
CA PHE A 98 -1.69 -8.96 0.04
C PHE A 98 -0.69 -8.60 1.15
N ILE A 99 -0.07 -9.60 1.78
CA ILE A 99 0.89 -9.39 2.88
C ILE A 99 2.07 -8.54 2.42
N LEU A 100 2.59 -8.79 1.21
CA LEU A 100 3.72 -8.02 0.68
C LEU A 100 3.32 -6.58 0.32
N ARG A 101 2.12 -6.37 -0.24
CA ARG A 101 1.61 -5.02 -0.53
C ARG A 101 1.38 -4.21 0.73
N ASP A 102 0.78 -4.80 1.75
CA ASP A 102 0.55 -4.17 3.04
C ASP A 102 1.87 -3.78 3.70
N HIS A 103 2.83 -4.71 3.76
CA HIS A 103 4.16 -4.42 4.29
C HIS A 103 4.90 -3.35 3.45
N PHE A 104 4.75 -3.37 2.13
CA PHE A 104 5.36 -2.39 1.23
C PHE A 104 4.80 -0.99 1.49
N PHE A 105 3.50 -0.88 1.66
CA PHE A 105 2.82 0.38 1.94
C PHE A 105 3.36 1.02 3.23
N ASN A 106 3.59 0.20 4.26
CA ASN A 106 4.07 0.64 5.58
C ASN A 106 5.59 0.84 5.68
N SER A 107 6.38 0.01 4.98
CA SER A 107 7.83 -0.11 5.24
C SER A 107 8.69 0.13 3.99
N GLY A 108 8.06 0.33 2.86
CA GLY A 108 8.70 0.60 1.58
C GLY A 108 9.28 -0.63 0.88
N SER A 109 9.63 -0.44 -0.39
CA SER A 109 10.09 -1.46 -1.32
C SER A 109 11.25 -2.30 -0.81
N ARG A 110 12.31 -1.63 -0.33
CA ARG A 110 13.54 -2.32 0.04
C ARG A 110 13.38 -3.26 1.24
N ASN A 111 12.62 -2.83 2.25
CA ASN A 111 12.36 -3.67 3.43
C ASN A 111 11.48 -4.86 3.08
N THR A 112 10.47 -4.65 2.27
CA THR A 112 9.59 -5.73 1.78
C THR A 112 10.34 -6.72 0.92
N GLY A 113 11.21 -6.26 0.02
CA GLY A 113 12.09 -7.13 -0.77
C GLY A 113 12.99 -8.02 0.10
N LYS A 114 13.57 -7.45 1.17
CA LYS A 114 14.39 -8.22 2.13
C LYS A 114 13.58 -9.29 2.86
N ILE A 115 12.34 -8.98 3.26
CA ILE A 115 11.48 -9.96 3.94
C ILE A 115 11.16 -11.11 3.00
N LEU A 116 10.78 -10.83 1.75
CA LEU A 116 10.52 -11.85 0.75
C LEU A 116 11.75 -12.75 0.54
N GLN A 117 12.93 -12.15 0.32
CA GLN A 117 14.18 -12.89 0.10
C GLN A 117 14.54 -13.76 1.31
N ARG A 118 14.37 -13.26 2.55
CA ARG A 118 14.60 -14.05 3.77
C ARG A 118 13.62 -15.21 3.88
N ALA A 119 12.34 -15.00 3.60
CA ALA A 119 11.33 -16.05 3.62
C ALA A 119 11.67 -17.18 2.62
N LEU A 120 12.07 -16.83 1.39
CA LEU A 120 12.50 -17.79 0.38
C LEU A 120 13.77 -18.53 0.80
N ASN A 121 14.72 -17.87 1.46
CA ASN A 121 15.94 -18.51 1.95
C ASN A 121 15.68 -19.54 3.06
N VAL A 122 14.63 -19.38 3.86
CA VAL A 122 14.19 -20.41 4.82
C VAL A 122 13.83 -21.71 4.09
N HIS A 123 13.39 -21.61 2.84
CA HIS A 123 13.05 -22.74 1.98
C HIS A 123 14.21 -23.13 1.02
N GLY A 124 15.41 -22.63 1.26
CA GLY A 124 16.62 -23.07 0.55
C GLY A 124 16.93 -22.32 -0.75
N ALA A 125 16.32 -21.15 -0.98
CA ALA A 125 16.53 -20.41 -2.24
C ALA A 125 17.94 -19.84 -2.44
N GLY A 126 18.73 -19.64 -1.36
CA GLY A 126 20.12 -19.17 -1.46
C GLY A 126 20.28 -17.75 -2.02
N LEU A 127 19.31 -16.89 -1.79
CA LEU A 127 19.27 -15.51 -2.34
C LEU A 127 20.14 -14.55 -1.52
N THR A 128 20.76 -13.59 -2.20
CA THR A 128 21.31 -12.39 -1.54
C THR A 128 20.18 -11.53 -1.01
N VAL A 129 20.22 -11.14 0.27
CA VAL A 129 19.19 -10.32 0.91
C VAL A 129 19.55 -8.84 0.75
N ASP A 130 19.36 -8.30 -0.45
CA ASP A 130 19.65 -6.91 -0.82
C ASP A 130 18.40 -6.00 -0.86
N GLY A 131 17.21 -6.60 -0.85
CA GLY A 131 15.93 -5.91 -0.97
C GLY A 131 15.55 -5.56 -2.41
N ILE A 132 16.18 -6.20 -3.39
CA ILE A 132 15.94 -6.02 -4.82
C ILE A 132 15.51 -7.36 -5.43
N PRO A 133 14.22 -7.73 -5.32
CA PRO A 133 13.72 -8.97 -5.91
C PRO A 133 13.91 -9.00 -7.43
N GLY A 134 14.78 -9.90 -7.89
CA GLY A 134 15.14 -10.08 -9.28
C GLY A 134 14.65 -11.41 -9.87
N LYS A 135 15.25 -11.84 -10.98
CA LYS A 135 14.90 -13.11 -11.64
C LYS A 135 15.01 -14.32 -10.69
N GLN A 136 16.07 -14.38 -9.88
CA GLN A 136 16.29 -15.48 -8.92
C GLN A 136 15.22 -15.52 -7.82
N THR A 137 14.67 -14.38 -7.44
CA THR A 137 13.59 -14.30 -6.43
C THR A 137 12.27 -14.86 -6.96
N ARG A 138 12.09 -14.88 -8.31
CA ARG A 138 10.85 -15.32 -8.98
C ARG A 138 10.86 -16.80 -9.38
N GLN A 139 11.99 -17.48 -9.29
CA GLN A 139 12.16 -18.90 -9.59
C GLN A 139 11.83 -19.79 -8.39
#